data_d2b5bc1f64f63487f1d85dbcfb1529bd
#
_entry.id   d2b5bc1f64f63487f1d85dbcfb1529bd
#
_cell.length_a   1.000
_cell.length_b   1.000
_cell.length_c   1.000
_cell.angle_alpha   90.00
_cell.angle_beta   90.00
_cell.angle_gamma   90.00
#
_symmetry.space_group_name_H-M   'P 1'
#
loop_
_entity.id
_entity.type
_entity.pdbx_description
1 polymer ?
#
loop_
_entity_poly.entity_id
_entity_poly.type
_entity_poly.pdbx_seq_one_letter_code
_entity_poly.pdbx_strand_id
1 'polypeptide(L)'
;KLGLTDCITHVSGVSDERIVELYAESELAVVPSLYEGFSLPAIEAMSTGICLVATTGGALPEVTGLDNDTVLSCPAGDAEALAASIRRGLDNAELRNRVGAAGRSRVVERWSWKHCAQLTVDQYREVLTMPHNVEKLRKRDAK
;
A
#
# COMPACT_ATOMS: atom_id res chain seq x y z
N LYS A 1 20.73 17.25 -16.67
CA LYS A 1 20.36 15.88 -17.13
C LYS A 1 21.27 14.91 -16.43
N LEU A 2 20.71 13.88 -15.79
CA LEU A 2 21.44 12.91 -14.96
C LEU A 2 22.06 11.76 -15.77
N GLY A 3 21.86 11.72 -17.12
CA GLY A 3 22.43 10.68 -17.99
C GLY A 3 21.87 9.26 -17.75
N LEU A 4 20.63 9.13 -17.24
CA LEU A 4 20.02 7.85 -16.84
C LEU A 4 19.09 7.27 -17.92
N THR A 5 19.06 7.82 -19.13
CA THR A 5 18.10 7.43 -20.17
C THR A 5 18.15 5.93 -20.49
N ASP A 6 19.35 5.35 -20.50
CA ASP A 6 19.57 3.95 -20.83
C ASP A 6 19.29 2.99 -19.65
N CYS A 7 19.01 3.54 -18.46
CA CYS A 7 18.73 2.77 -17.24
C CYS A 7 17.26 2.80 -16.86
N ILE A 8 16.41 3.51 -17.62
CA ILE A 8 15.00 3.70 -17.29
C ILE A 8 14.13 3.20 -18.43
N THR A 9 13.22 2.29 -18.12
CA THR A 9 12.16 1.85 -19.04
C THR A 9 10.81 2.34 -18.53
N HIS A 10 10.10 3.09 -19.38
CA HIS A 10 8.73 3.51 -19.09
C HIS A 10 7.75 2.48 -19.62
N VAL A 11 6.88 2.00 -18.72
CA VAL A 11 5.81 1.05 -19.05
C VAL A 11 4.47 1.71 -18.73
N SER A 12 3.54 1.68 -19.69
CA SER A 12 2.19 2.22 -19.52
C SER A 12 1.19 1.48 -20.41
N GLY A 13 -0.09 1.46 -20.01
CA GLY A 13 -1.15 0.85 -20.80
C GLY A 13 -1.04 -0.67 -20.91
N VAL A 14 -0.41 -1.33 -19.95
CA VAL A 14 -0.29 -2.79 -19.86
C VAL A 14 -1.45 -3.40 -19.06
N SER A 15 -1.64 -4.71 -19.19
CA SER A 15 -2.65 -5.44 -18.40
C SER A 15 -2.23 -5.63 -16.95
N ASP A 16 -3.18 -5.99 -16.10
CA ASP A 16 -2.93 -6.27 -14.67
C ASP A 16 -1.96 -7.44 -14.50
N GLU A 17 -2.06 -8.46 -15.36
CA GLU A 17 -1.14 -9.60 -15.38
C GLU A 17 0.29 -9.15 -15.64
N ARG A 18 0.49 -8.21 -16.59
CA ARG A 18 1.83 -7.68 -16.86
C ARG A 18 2.39 -6.87 -15.69
N ILE A 19 1.55 -6.15 -14.95
CA ILE A 19 1.96 -5.45 -13.73
C ILE A 19 2.46 -6.46 -12.69
N VAL A 20 1.73 -7.56 -12.48
CA VAL A 20 2.13 -8.62 -11.54
C VAL A 20 3.47 -9.24 -11.95
N GLU A 21 3.67 -9.51 -13.26
CA GLU A 21 4.94 -10.01 -13.79
C GLU A 21 6.10 -9.04 -13.52
N LEU A 22 5.89 -7.74 -13.77
CA LEU A 22 6.90 -6.71 -13.49
C LEU A 22 7.32 -6.68 -12.02
N TYR A 23 6.38 -6.82 -11.09
CA TYR A 23 6.73 -6.97 -9.68
C TYR A 23 7.50 -8.25 -9.41
N ALA A 24 7.12 -9.37 -10.01
CA ALA A 24 7.80 -10.66 -9.83
C ALA A 24 9.22 -10.69 -10.42
N GLU A 25 9.48 -9.93 -11.49
CA GLU A 25 10.78 -9.78 -12.13
C GLU A 25 11.70 -8.79 -11.39
N SER A 26 11.16 -7.99 -10.45
CA SER A 26 11.88 -6.92 -9.77
C SER A 26 12.40 -7.36 -8.41
N GLU A 27 13.50 -6.77 -7.96
CA GLU A 27 14.05 -6.99 -6.62
C GLU A 27 13.39 -6.09 -5.56
N LEU A 28 12.95 -4.90 -5.95
CA LEU A 28 12.30 -3.90 -5.10
C LEU A 28 11.18 -3.20 -5.86
N ALA A 29 10.15 -2.78 -5.14
CA ALA A 29 9.22 -1.76 -5.58
C ALA A 29 9.49 -0.45 -4.84
N VAL A 30 9.25 0.68 -5.50
CA VAL A 30 9.49 2.01 -4.93
C VAL A 30 8.28 2.91 -5.13
N VAL A 31 7.75 3.50 -4.05
CA VAL A 31 6.68 4.50 -4.08
C VAL A 31 7.21 5.80 -3.47
N PRO A 32 7.80 6.69 -4.31
CA PRO A 32 8.50 7.89 -3.87
C PRO A 32 7.58 9.11 -3.77
N SER A 33 6.31 8.93 -3.47
CA SER A 33 5.30 9.98 -3.47
C SER A 33 5.58 11.04 -2.42
N LEU A 34 5.35 12.31 -2.75
CA LEU A 34 5.41 13.41 -1.79
C LEU A 34 4.19 13.38 -0.85
N TYR A 35 3.05 12.93 -1.37
CA TYR A 35 1.81 12.81 -0.62
C TYR A 35 0.91 11.75 -1.29
N GLU A 36 0.28 10.92 -0.48
CA GLU A 36 -0.73 9.95 -0.90
C GLU A 36 -1.92 9.98 0.04
N GLY A 37 -3.14 9.92 -0.50
CA GLY A 37 -4.35 9.75 0.29
C GLY A 37 -4.59 8.31 0.74
N PHE A 38 -4.11 7.32 -0.05
CA PHE A 38 -4.24 5.90 0.25
C PHE A 38 -3.09 5.06 -0.35
N SER A 39 -2.77 5.20 -1.63
CA SER A 39 -1.74 4.49 -2.40
C SER A 39 -2.07 3.04 -2.78
N LEU A 40 -2.86 2.88 -3.83
CA LEU A 40 -3.05 1.57 -4.47
C LEU A 40 -1.72 0.94 -4.94
N PRO A 41 -0.78 1.68 -5.58
CA PRO A 41 0.50 1.10 -5.98
C PRO A 41 1.29 0.47 -4.84
N ALA A 42 1.23 1.04 -3.63
CA ALA A 42 1.89 0.44 -2.47
C ALA A 42 1.23 -0.89 -2.07
N ILE A 43 -0.10 -0.94 -2.06
CA ILE A 43 -0.86 -2.18 -1.75
C ILE A 43 -0.62 -3.24 -2.82
N GLU A 44 -0.63 -2.88 -4.09
CA GLU A 44 -0.36 -3.79 -5.21
C GLU A 44 1.04 -4.41 -5.08
N ALA A 45 2.08 -3.58 -4.90
CA ALA A 45 3.43 -4.06 -4.69
C ALA A 45 3.52 -5.00 -3.48
N MET A 46 3.03 -4.58 -2.32
CA MET A 46 3.05 -5.40 -1.11
C MET A 46 2.28 -6.72 -1.28
N SER A 47 1.17 -6.71 -2.05
CA SER A 47 0.37 -7.90 -2.30
C SER A 47 1.12 -9.00 -3.05
N THR A 48 2.11 -8.65 -3.86
CA THR A 48 2.99 -9.62 -4.55
C THR A 48 4.07 -10.21 -3.65
N GLY A 49 4.32 -9.61 -2.49
CA GLY A 49 5.37 -10.01 -1.55
C GLY A 49 6.73 -9.40 -1.87
N ILE A 50 6.81 -8.46 -2.82
CA ILE A 50 8.04 -7.71 -3.08
C ILE A 50 8.36 -6.77 -1.92
N CYS A 51 9.64 -6.55 -1.65
CA CYS A 51 10.06 -5.54 -0.70
C CYS A 51 9.72 -4.14 -1.23
N LEU A 52 8.90 -3.40 -0.49
CA LEU A 52 8.53 -2.03 -0.82
C LEU A 52 9.47 -1.04 -0.13
N VAL A 53 9.97 -0.08 -0.89
CA VAL A 53 10.56 1.17 -0.38
C VAL A 53 9.52 2.27 -0.60
N ALA A 54 9.12 2.98 0.44
CA ALA A 54 8.12 4.03 0.33
C ALA A 54 8.49 5.25 1.17
N THR A 55 7.99 6.41 0.78
CA THR A 55 8.10 7.61 1.60
C THR A 55 7.05 7.62 2.72
N THR A 56 7.22 8.52 3.68
CA THR A 56 6.26 8.77 4.76
C THR A 56 5.24 9.86 4.41
N GLY A 57 4.98 10.09 3.10
CA GLY A 57 4.08 11.14 2.62
C GLY A 57 2.61 10.79 2.79
N GLY A 58 1.84 11.62 3.51
CA GLY A 58 0.39 11.44 3.68
C GLY A 58 0.02 10.16 4.42
N ALA A 59 -0.87 9.35 3.86
CA ALA A 59 -1.36 8.10 4.45
C ALA A 59 -0.43 6.89 4.24
N LEU A 60 0.72 7.03 3.57
CA LEU A 60 1.62 5.90 3.32
C LEU A 60 2.01 5.12 4.58
N PRO A 61 2.37 5.75 5.72
CA PRO A 61 2.72 5.01 6.94
C PRO A 61 1.54 4.18 7.48
N GLU A 62 0.31 4.69 7.36
CA GLU A 62 -0.89 3.97 7.78
C GLU A 62 -1.12 2.73 6.89
N VAL A 63 -0.95 2.88 5.59
CA VAL A 63 -1.11 1.81 4.60
C VAL A 63 0.00 0.77 4.73
N THR A 64 1.25 1.20 4.65
CA THR A 64 2.42 0.32 4.53
C THR A 64 2.91 -0.26 5.86
N GLY A 65 2.68 0.44 6.96
CA GLY A 65 3.11 0.01 8.30
C GLY A 65 4.45 0.60 8.73
N LEU A 66 5.16 -0.15 9.57
CA LEU A 66 6.38 0.34 10.22
C LEU A 66 7.63 0.05 9.38
N ASP A 67 8.59 0.98 9.46
CA ASP A 67 9.92 0.81 8.87
C ASP A 67 10.64 -0.43 9.42
N ASN A 68 11.39 -1.10 8.54
CA ASN A 68 12.10 -2.36 8.79
C ASN A 68 11.22 -3.57 9.18
N ASP A 69 9.92 -3.40 9.23
CA ASP A 69 8.98 -4.50 9.51
C ASP A 69 8.23 -4.89 8.23
N THR A 70 7.38 -4.02 7.72
CA THR A 70 6.52 -4.27 6.55
C THR A 70 6.88 -3.42 5.32
N VAL A 71 7.78 -2.46 5.47
CA VAL A 71 8.24 -1.52 4.45
C VAL A 71 9.64 -1.01 4.81
N LEU A 72 10.41 -0.54 3.83
CA LEU A 72 11.58 0.30 4.05
C LEU A 72 11.17 1.75 3.81
N SER A 73 11.06 2.55 4.86
CA SER A 73 10.53 3.90 4.73
C SER A 73 11.61 4.98 4.78
N CYS A 74 11.30 6.14 4.18
CA CYS A 74 12.14 7.34 4.23
C CYS A 74 11.27 8.60 4.23
N PRO A 75 11.79 9.76 4.66
CA PRO A 75 11.06 11.02 4.59
C PRO A 75 10.65 11.38 3.15
N ALA A 76 9.46 11.96 3.00
CA ALA A 76 9.00 12.46 1.70
C ALA A 76 9.86 13.68 1.26
N GLY A 77 10.24 13.70 -0.02
CA GLY A 77 11.06 14.77 -0.59
C GLY A 77 12.56 14.64 -0.31
N ASP A 78 13.01 13.63 0.41
CA ASP A 78 14.42 13.38 0.71
C ASP A 78 14.99 12.30 -0.24
N ALA A 79 15.63 12.76 -1.31
CA ALA A 79 16.21 11.87 -2.33
C ALA A 79 17.40 11.06 -1.81
N GLU A 80 18.17 11.58 -0.84
CA GLU A 80 19.31 10.87 -0.26
C GLU A 80 18.84 9.74 0.65
N ALA A 81 17.84 10.00 1.50
CA ALA A 81 17.22 8.99 2.34
C ALA A 81 16.52 7.90 1.50
N LEU A 82 15.87 8.28 0.39
CA LEU A 82 15.29 7.33 -0.56
C LEU A 82 16.35 6.43 -1.17
N ALA A 83 17.45 6.99 -1.66
CA ALA A 83 18.56 6.24 -2.23
C ALA A 83 19.21 5.30 -1.19
N ALA A 84 19.34 5.73 0.06
CA ALA A 84 19.85 4.91 1.15
C ALA A 84 18.91 3.72 1.45
N SER A 85 17.59 3.95 1.48
CA SER A 85 16.60 2.89 1.70
C SER A 85 16.57 1.87 0.54
N ILE A 86 16.71 2.33 -0.71
CA ILE A 86 16.84 1.45 -1.89
C ILE A 86 18.10 0.58 -1.77
N ARG A 87 19.27 1.17 -1.51
CA ARG A 87 20.52 0.42 -1.33
C ARG A 87 20.41 -0.60 -0.21
N ARG A 88 19.88 -0.22 0.94
CA ARG A 88 19.66 -1.12 2.08
C ARG A 88 18.86 -2.36 1.69
N GLY A 89 17.83 -2.19 0.87
CA GLY A 89 17.05 -3.30 0.34
C GLY A 89 17.83 -4.13 -0.69
N LEU A 90 18.53 -3.50 -1.63
CA LEU A 90 19.30 -4.22 -2.66
C LEU A 90 20.46 -5.02 -2.08
N ASP A 91 21.19 -4.45 -1.10
CA ASP A 91 22.37 -5.06 -0.50
C ASP A 91 22.03 -6.18 0.49
N ASN A 92 20.78 -6.35 0.91
CA ASN A 92 20.38 -7.32 1.93
C ASN A 92 19.18 -8.16 1.51
N ALA A 93 19.42 -9.31 0.91
CA ALA A 93 18.39 -10.23 0.43
C ALA A 93 17.50 -10.79 1.57
N GLU A 94 18.08 -11.05 2.75
CA GLU A 94 17.32 -11.52 3.90
C GLU A 94 16.32 -10.47 4.39
N LEU A 95 16.76 -9.22 4.47
CA LEU A 95 15.89 -8.08 4.80
C LEU A 95 14.77 -7.95 3.76
N ARG A 96 15.10 -8.01 2.46
CA ARG A 96 14.10 -7.93 1.38
C ARG A 96 13.01 -8.99 1.54
N ASN A 97 13.43 -10.23 1.71
CA ASN A 97 12.51 -11.36 1.83
C ASN A 97 11.61 -11.25 3.06
N ARG A 98 12.18 -10.86 4.20
CA ARG A 98 11.45 -10.68 5.45
C ARG A 98 10.43 -9.55 5.35
N VAL A 99 10.86 -8.38 4.88
CA VAL A 99 9.99 -7.19 4.74
C VAL A 99 8.90 -7.44 3.70
N GLY A 100 9.22 -8.04 2.56
CA GLY A 100 8.24 -8.39 1.53
C GLY A 100 7.17 -9.36 2.03
N ALA A 101 7.57 -10.43 2.73
CA ALA A 101 6.65 -11.40 3.31
C ALA A 101 5.72 -10.76 4.37
N ALA A 102 6.28 -9.94 5.27
CA ALA A 102 5.51 -9.23 6.29
C ALA A 102 4.55 -8.19 5.66
N GLY A 103 5.02 -7.47 4.64
CA GLY A 103 4.20 -6.53 3.87
C GLY A 103 3.00 -7.21 3.21
N ARG A 104 3.22 -8.37 2.57
CA ARG A 104 2.13 -9.17 1.99
C ARG A 104 1.10 -9.60 3.04
N SER A 105 1.56 -10.12 4.18
CA SER A 105 0.67 -10.53 5.26
C SER A 105 -0.21 -9.39 5.74
N ARG A 106 0.39 -8.20 5.94
CA ARG A 106 -0.34 -6.98 6.32
C ARG A 106 -1.44 -6.61 5.32
N VAL A 107 -1.12 -6.63 4.01
CA VAL A 107 -2.09 -6.26 2.97
C VAL A 107 -3.23 -7.24 2.88
N VAL A 108 -2.95 -8.54 2.88
CA VAL A 108 -3.97 -9.59 2.83
C VAL A 108 -4.93 -9.51 4.03
N GLU A 109 -4.40 -9.23 5.20
CA GLU A 109 -5.18 -9.10 6.43
C GLU A 109 -6.07 -7.84 6.43
N ARG A 110 -5.52 -6.69 6.02
CA ARG A 110 -6.17 -5.38 6.25
C ARG A 110 -6.89 -4.82 5.03
N TRP A 111 -6.39 -5.08 3.81
CA TRP A 111 -6.81 -4.39 2.59
C TRP A 111 -7.45 -5.31 1.54
N SER A 112 -7.78 -6.56 1.91
CA SER A 112 -8.52 -7.42 0.99
C SER A 112 -9.96 -6.92 0.81
N TRP A 113 -10.51 -7.08 -0.39
CA TRP A 113 -11.90 -6.73 -0.69
C TRP A 113 -12.89 -7.38 0.27
N LYS A 114 -12.62 -8.62 0.69
CA LYS A 114 -13.43 -9.32 1.67
C LYS A 114 -13.44 -8.60 3.02
N HIS A 115 -12.28 -8.16 3.49
CA HIS A 115 -12.16 -7.43 4.75
C HIS A 115 -12.85 -6.06 4.67
N CYS A 116 -12.62 -5.31 3.60
CA CYS A 116 -13.27 -4.01 3.37
C CYS A 116 -14.80 -4.14 3.32
N ALA A 117 -15.32 -5.16 2.62
CA ALA A 117 -16.75 -5.42 2.56
C ALA A 117 -17.33 -5.75 3.95
N GLN A 118 -16.64 -6.57 4.74
CA GLN A 118 -17.07 -6.91 6.10
C GLN A 118 -17.12 -5.67 7.00
N LEU A 119 -16.07 -4.88 7.00
CA LEU A 119 -16.04 -3.62 7.77
C LEU A 119 -17.17 -2.67 7.37
N THR A 120 -17.45 -2.56 6.07
CA THR A 120 -18.55 -1.73 5.56
C THR A 120 -19.91 -2.21 6.09
N VAL A 121 -20.15 -3.52 6.05
CA VAL A 121 -21.38 -4.11 6.58
C VAL A 121 -21.52 -3.85 8.09
N ASP A 122 -20.42 -4.00 8.84
CA ASP A 122 -20.44 -3.79 10.28
C ASP A 122 -20.71 -2.32 10.63
N GLN A 123 -20.14 -1.38 9.88
CA GLN A 123 -20.45 0.05 10.01
C GLN A 123 -21.93 0.34 9.68
N TYR A 124 -22.49 -0.26 8.66
CA TYR A 124 -23.93 -0.10 8.36
C TYR A 124 -24.81 -0.64 9.49
N ARG A 125 -24.46 -1.80 10.07
CA ARG A 125 -25.20 -2.36 11.21
C ARG A 125 -25.14 -1.43 12.41
N GLU A 126 -23.95 -0.90 12.73
CA GLU A 126 -23.77 0.07 13.82
C GLU A 126 -24.65 1.31 13.63
N VAL A 127 -24.57 1.94 12.45
CA VAL A 127 -25.37 3.14 12.13
C VAL A 127 -26.87 2.88 12.26
N LEU A 128 -27.36 1.71 11.85
CA LEU A 128 -28.79 1.35 11.97
C LEU A 128 -29.24 1.19 13.43
N THR A 129 -28.34 0.86 14.36
CA THR A 129 -28.67 0.74 15.79
C THR A 129 -28.62 2.07 16.54
N MET A 130 -28.10 3.15 15.95
CA MET A 130 -28.06 4.46 16.57
C MET A 130 -29.47 5.00 16.85
N PRO A 131 -29.77 5.50 18.07
CA PRO A 131 -31.13 5.91 18.46
C PRO A 131 -31.85 6.83 17.48
N HIS A 132 -31.12 7.80 16.94
CA HIS A 132 -31.65 8.74 15.95
C HIS A 132 -32.13 8.08 14.65
N ASN A 133 -31.38 7.05 14.18
CA ASN A 133 -31.71 6.32 12.95
C ASN A 133 -32.86 5.33 13.19
N VAL A 134 -32.89 4.67 14.33
CA VAL A 134 -33.99 3.79 14.72
C VAL A 134 -35.32 4.55 14.79
N GLU A 135 -35.33 5.77 15.32
CA GLU A 135 -36.54 6.62 15.35
C GLU A 135 -37.02 7.03 13.95
N LYS A 136 -36.08 7.36 13.05
CA LYS A 136 -36.41 7.69 11.64
C LYS A 136 -37.01 6.49 10.91
N LEU A 137 -36.48 5.30 11.09
CA LEU A 137 -36.99 4.08 10.48
C LEU A 137 -38.44 3.80 10.96
N ARG A 138 -38.71 3.85 12.26
CA ARG A 138 -40.01 3.63 12.84
C ARG A 138 -41.06 4.62 12.30
N LYS A 139 -40.71 5.91 12.10
CA LYS A 139 -41.61 6.92 11.53
C LYS A 139 -41.91 6.70 10.05
N ARG A 140 -41.02 6.03 9.32
CA ARG A 140 -41.20 5.69 7.90
C ARG A 140 -42.17 4.51 7.73
N ASP A 141 -42.03 3.49 8.56
CA ASP A 141 -42.84 2.27 8.50
C ASP A 141 -44.27 2.48 9.06
N ALA A 142 -44.51 3.64 9.70
CA ALA A 142 -45.85 4.04 10.23
C ALA A 142 -46.69 4.89 9.24
N LYS A 143 -46.19 5.11 8.02
CA LYS A 143 -46.87 5.79 6.91
C LYS A 143 -47.24 4.81 5.82
#